data_e892239721dd51f2b0134b5c65b83dcd
#
_entry.id   e892239721dd51f2b0134b5c65b83dcd
#
_cell.length_a   1.000
_cell.length_b   1.000
_cell.length_c   1.000
_cell.angle_alpha   90.00
_cell.angle_beta   90.00
_cell.angle_gamma   90.00
#
_symmetry.space_group_name_H-M   'P 1'
#
loop_
_entity.id
_entity.type
_entity.pdbx_description
1 polymer ?
#
loop_
_entity_poly.entity_id
_entity_poly.type
_entity_poly.pdbx_seq_one_letter_code
_entity_poly.pdbx_strand_id
1 'polypeptide(L)'
;FHHLNSSQAMCLNFFYPLMKEKKLEIVLNAIGFKNERVNYDCVSFEKKSIIEKKYRATFFDFYMETTSGKKIYFEIKYTEQQFGKAKFDKLHLNKFDKFYKNNLGSISDRYSNEKDFLENYQIMRNLICISENSYVVFIYPDGNRKIKTQAEFAKNNFLKNNYDNNLINLTWEYLTLKTEKETQNNNIKTQLKDFKEKYMA
;
A
#
# COMPACT_ATOMS: atom_id res chain seq x y z
N PHE A 1 -20.66 -6.07 9.60
CA PHE A 1 -19.32 -6.61 9.22
C PHE A 1 -19.48 -8.07 8.78
N HIS A 2 -19.90 -8.30 7.51
CA HIS A 2 -20.21 -9.65 7.04
C HIS A 2 -19.04 -10.39 6.35
N HIS A 3 -17.85 -9.82 6.28
CA HIS A 3 -16.70 -10.46 5.64
C HIS A 3 -15.47 -10.47 6.56
N LEU A 4 -15.34 -11.56 7.32
CA LEU A 4 -14.13 -11.84 8.13
C LEU A 4 -12.84 -11.92 7.29
N ASN A 5 -12.98 -12.12 5.98
CA ASN A 5 -11.88 -12.27 5.02
C ASN A 5 -11.63 -11.00 4.17
N SER A 6 -11.92 -9.82 4.71
CA SER A 6 -11.69 -8.55 4.01
C SER A 6 -10.31 -7.98 4.31
N SER A 7 -9.52 -7.65 3.28
CA SER A 7 -8.26 -6.91 3.41
C SER A 7 -8.46 -5.57 4.14
N GLN A 8 -9.59 -4.90 3.92
CA GLN A 8 -9.97 -3.68 4.62
C GLN A 8 -10.17 -3.90 6.12
N ALA A 9 -10.86 -4.99 6.53
CA ALA A 9 -11.02 -5.34 7.94
C ALA A 9 -9.67 -5.68 8.60
N MET A 10 -8.80 -6.40 7.88
CA MET A 10 -7.45 -6.71 8.32
C MET A 10 -6.61 -5.43 8.49
N CYS A 11 -6.66 -4.53 7.53
CA CYS A 11 -6.02 -3.22 7.60
C CYS A 11 -6.46 -2.44 8.85
N LEU A 12 -7.77 -2.30 9.06
CA LEU A 12 -8.33 -1.58 10.21
C LEU A 12 -7.89 -2.20 11.55
N ASN A 13 -8.00 -3.53 11.66
CA ASN A 13 -7.68 -4.23 12.91
C ASN A 13 -6.18 -4.17 13.27
N PHE A 14 -5.30 -3.95 12.29
CA PHE A 14 -3.87 -3.78 12.55
C PHE A 14 -3.50 -2.32 12.84
N PHE A 15 -3.91 -1.38 11.97
CA PHE A 15 -3.44 0.00 12.04
C PHE A 15 -4.20 0.87 13.05
N TYR A 16 -5.50 0.63 13.28
CA TYR A 16 -6.30 1.46 14.18
C TYR A 16 -5.79 1.44 15.63
N PRO A 17 -5.44 0.29 16.24
CA PRO A 17 -4.84 0.26 17.56
C PRO A 17 -3.54 1.05 17.67
N LEU A 18 -2.66 0.90 16.70
CA LEU A 18 -1.39 1.64 16.64
C LEU A 18 -1.60 3.15 16.50
N MET A 19 -2.58 3.55 15.68
CA MET A 19 -2.97 4.95 15.51
C MET A 19 -3.51 5.53 16.83
N LYS A 20 -4.43 4.83 17.49
CA LYS A 20 -5.05 5.24 18.75
C LYS A 20 -4.02 5.42 19.87
N GLU A 21 -3.08 4.50 19.98
CA GLU A 21 -2.01 4.52 20.99
C GLU A 21 -0.81 5.40 20.58
N LYS A 22 -0.87 6.09 19.43
CA LYS A 22 0.22 6.89 18.85
C LYS A 22 1.54 6.09 18.77
N LYS A 23 1.49 4.91 18.14
CA LYS A 23 2.63 3.97 17.98
C LYS A 23 2.89 3.59 16.51
N LEU A 24 2.43 4.40 15.55
CA LEU A 24 2.67 4.16 14.13
C LEU A 24 4.14 4.32 13.73
N GLU A 25 4.99 4.92 14.56
CA GLU A 25 6.44 4.96 14.37
C GLU A 25 7.05 3.55 14.25
N ILE A 26 6.44 2.54 14.90
CA ILE A 26 6.86 1.13 14.76
C ILE A 26 6.73 0.69 13.30
N VAL A 27 5.65 1.11 12.62
CA VAL A 27 5.45 0.81 11.20
C VAL A 27 6.49 1.56 10.35
N LEU A 28 6.76 2.84 10.65
CA LEU A 28 7.83 3.61 9.99
C LEU A 28 9.18 2.90 10.10
N ASN A 29 9.53 2.41 11.29
CA ASN A 29 10.75 1.64 11.52
C ASN A 29 10.79 0.36 10.68
N ALA A 30 9.66 -0.35 10.61
CA ALA A 30 9.56 -1.59 9.84
C ALA A 30 9.77 -1.39 8.33
N ILE A 31 9.36 -0.25 7.79
CA ILE A 31 9.54 0.11 6.38
C ILE A 31 10.84 0.90 6.11
N GLY A 32 11.71 1.05 7.11
CA GLY A 32 13.05 1.63 6.93
C GLY A 32 13.20 3.10 7.31
N PHE A 33 12.15 3.78 7.77
CA PHE A 33 12.17 5.20 8.17
C PHE A 33 12.43 5.39 9.66
N LYS A 34 13.55 4.88 10.16
CA LYS A 34 13.88 4.78 11.60
C LYS A 34 13.93 6.11 12.38
N ASN A 35 14.18 7.22 11.70
CA ASN A 35 14.32 8.54 12.35
C ASN A 35 13.15 9.48 12.05
N GLU A 36 12.13 8.97 11.39
CA GLU A 36 10.94 9.74 11.04
C GLU A 36 9.88 9.66 12.14
N ARG A 37 9.08 10.73 12.25
CA ARG A 37 7.93 10.79 13.14
C ARG A 37 6.65 10.90 12.34
N VAL A 38 5.58 10.28 12.82
CA VAL A 38 4.27 10.35 12.18
C VAL A 38 3.61 11.71 12.47
N ASN A 39 3.10 12.35 11.43
CA ASN A 39 2.16 13.44 11.55
C ASN A 39 0.74 12.84 11.73
N TYR A 40 0.28 12.70 12.95
CA TYR A 40 -0.99 12.06 13.28
C TYR A 40 -2.22 12.80 12.74
N ASP A 41 -2.12 14.08 12.42
CA ASP A 41 -3.18 14.85 11.78
C ASP A 41 -3.39 14.47 10.30
N CYS A 42 -2.40 13.80 9.71
CA CYS A 42 -2.40 13.35 8.32
C CYS A 42 -2.54 11.83 8.17
N VAL A 43 -2.95 11.11 9.22
CA VAL A 43 -3.23 9.67 9.15
C VAL A 43 -4.67 9.44 8.72
N SER A 44 -4.90 8.52 7.78
CA SER A 44 -6.26 8.19 7.35
C SER A 44 -6.36 6.78 6.77
N PHE A 45 -7.52 6.16 6.95
CA PHE A 45 -7.97 5.00 6.18
C PHE A 45 -8.66 5.47 4.91
N GLU A 46 -8.70 4.63 3.88
CA GLU A 46 -9.39 4.91 2.61
C GLU A 46 -8.94 6.26 1.99
N LYS A 47 -7.63 6.47 1.91
CA LYS A 47 -7.07 7.69 1.34
C LYS A 47 -7.31 7.76 -0.15
N LYS A 48 -8.10 8.72 -0.58
CA LYS A 48 -8.34 8.97 -2.01
C LYS A 48 -7.09 9.47 -2.72
N SER A 49 -6.79 8.89 -3.88
CA SER A 49 -5.74 9.37 -4.78
C SER A 49 -6.05 10.79 -5.27
N ILE A 50 -5.02 11.62 -5.36
CA ILE A 50 -5.11 12.98 -5.87
C ILE A 50 -5.20 13.06 -7.40
N ILE A 51 -4.87 11.97 -8.10
CA ILE A 51 -4.79 11.91 -9.56
C ILE A 51 -6.18 11.87 -10.18
N GLU A 52 -7.10 11.12 -9.60
CA GLU A 52 -8.45 10.90 -10.12
C GLU A 52 -9.49 11.79 -9.41
N LYS A 53 -9.57 13.06 -9.80
CA LYS A 53 -10.38 14.06 -9.07
C LYS A 53 -11.90 13.86 -9.11
N LYS A 54 -12.49 13.26 -10.16
CA LYS A 54 -13.95 13.30 -10.42
C LYS A 54 -14.67 11.97 -10.63
N TYR A 55 -13.98 10.82 -10.69
CA TYR A 55 -14.59 9.51 -10.96
C TYR A 55 -14.15 8.49 -9.93
N ARG A 56 -14.58 7.23 -10.04
CA ARG A 56 -14.15 6.13 -9.15
C ARG A 56 -12.64 6.16 -8.97
N ALA A 57 -12.22 6.93 -7.98
CA ALA A 57 -10.82 7.15 -7.68
C ALA A 57 -10.19 5.88 -7.09
N THR A 58 -8.87 5.80 -7.15
CA THR A 58 -8.11 4.87 -6.34
C THR A 58 -8.24 5.29 -4.88
N PHE A 59 -8.50 4.33 -4.00
CA PHE A 59 -8.40 4.51 -2.57
C PHE A 59 -7.29 3.58 -2.08
N PHE A 60 -6.37 4.15 -1.31
CA PHE A 60 -5.38 3.37 -0.58
C PHE A 60 -5.98 2.95 0.76
N ASP A 61 -5.76 1.72 1.16
CA ASP A 61 -6.36 1.16 2.38
C ASP A 61 -5.96 1.93 3.63
N PHE A 62 -4.69 2.38 3.68
CA PHE A 62 -4.15 3.19 4.76
C PHE A 62 -3.16 4.24 4.22
N TYR A 63 -3.05 5.36 4.92
CA TYR A 63 -2.13 6.45 4.60
C TYR A 63 -1.58 7.07 5.86
N MET A 64 -0.32 7.43 5.85
CA MET A 64 0.28 8.30 6.84
C MET A 64 1.30 9.25 6.19
N GLU A 65 1.55 10.36 6.85
CA GLU A 65 2.56 11.32 6.48
C GLU A 65 3.53 11.51 7.63
N THR A 66 4.81 11.71 7.33
CA THR A 66 5.80 12.04 8.35
C THR A 66 5.83 13.55 8.61
N THR A 67 6.38 13.95 9.76
CA THR A 67 6.58 15.38 10.08
C THR A 67 7.57 16.06 9.13
N SER A 68 8.39 15.29 8.42
CA SER A 68 9.29 15.78 7.36
C SER A 68 8.61 15.88 5.98
N GLY A 69 7.32 15.53 5.88
CA GLY A 69 6.52 15.62 4.65
C GLY A 69 6.59 14.41 3.71
N LYS A 70 7.15 13.27 4.16
CA LYS A 70 7.09 12.03 3.38
C LYS A 70 5.68 11.45 3.42
N LYS A 71 5.14 11.10 2.26
CA LYS A 71 3.80 10.54 2.06
C LYS A 71 3.90 9.04 1.84
N ILE A 72 3.18 8.26 2.64
CA ILE A 72 3.27 6.80 2.62
C ILE A 72 1.87 6.22 2.42
N TYR A 73 1.68 5.59 1.28
CA TYR A 73 0.43 4.99 0.83
C TYR A 73 0.51 3.47 0.96
N PHE A 74 -0.49 2.85 1.59
CA PHE A 74 -0.53 1.41 1.82
C PHE A 74 -1.65 0.76 1.01
N GLU A 75 -1.31 -0.29 0.29
CA GLU A 75 -2.23 -1.21 -0.38
C GLU A 75 -2.14 -2.57 0.30
N ILE A 76 -3.25 -3.06 0.81
CA ILE A 76 -3.34 -4.27 1.61
C ILE A 76 -3.92 -5.41 0.77
N LYS A 77 -3.29 -6.56 0.84
CA LYS A 77 -3.80 -7.82 0.30
C LYS A 77 -3.92 -8.85 1.41
N TYR A 78 -4.95 -9.67 1.33
CA TYR A 78 -5.18 -10.78 2.26
C TYR A 78 -5.46 -12.09 1.51
N THR A 79 -6.69 -12.28 1.05
CA THR A 79 -7.12 -13.50 0.34
C THR A 79 -7.17 -13.33 -1.18
N GLU A 80 -6.93 -12.14 -1.68
CA GLU A 80 -6.93 -11.84 -3.10
C GLU A 80 -5.89 -12.66 -3.84
N GLN A 81 -6.29 -13.19 -5.00
CA GLN A 81 -5.43 -14.06 -5.81
C GLN A 81 -4.48 -13.28 -6.73
N GLN A 82 -4.75 -12.00 -6.96
CA GLN A 82 -3.93 -11.13 -7.83
C GLN A 82 -4.30 -9.67 -7.62
N PHE A 83 -3.40 -8.76 -8.04
CA PHE A 83 -3.78 -7.36 -8.23
C PHE A 83 -4.76 -7.22 -9.40
N GLY A 84 -5.71 -6.28 -9.24
CA GLY A 84 -6.78 -6.09 -10.22
C GLY A 84 -6.28 -5.60 -11.58
N LYS A 85 -6.87 -6.16 -12.64
CA LYS A 85 -6.68 -5.74 -14.04
C LYS A 85 -7.89 -4.94 -14.51
N ALA A 86 -7.71 -4.10 -15.52
CA ALA A 86 -8.81 -3.46 -16.22
C ALA A 86 -9.09 -4.14 -17.56
N LYS A 87 -10.33 -3.95 -18.05
CA LYS A 87 -10.68 -4.35 -19.41
C LYS A 87 -10.04 -3.37 -20.40
N PHE A 88 -9.61 -3.89 -21.56
CA PHE A 88 -9.16 -3.07 -22.67
C PHE A 88 -10.39 -2.59 -23.45
N ASP A 89 -11.09 -1.60 -22.90
CA ASP A 89 -12.33 -1.04 -23.46
C ASP A 89 -12.26 0.51 -23.52
N LYS A 90 -13.18 1.11 -24.25
CA LYS A 90 -13.25 2.56 -24.47
C LYS A 90 -13.30 3.35 -23.15
N LEU A 91 -13.93 2.81 -22.11
CA LEU A 91 -14.04 3.48 -20.81
C LEU A 91 -12.66 3.59 -20.14
N HIS A 92 -11.92 2.50 -20.11
CA HIS A 92 -10.61 2.46 -19.44
C HIS A 92 -9.53 3.17 -20.26
N LEU A 93 -9.59 3.09 -21.60
CA LEU A 93 -8.71 3.86 -22.48
C LEU A 93 -8.93 5.38 -22.30
N ASN A 94 -10.18 5.83 -22.26
CA ASN A 94 -10.48 7.24 -21.97
C ASN A 94 -9.99 7.68 -20.59
N LYS A 95 -10.04 6.78 -19.59
CA LYS A 95 -9.47 7.08 -18.26
C LYS A 95 -7.96 7.18 -18.31
N PHE A 96 -7.31 6.28 -19.04
CA PHE A 96 -5.86 6.31 -19.21
C PHE A 96 -5.42 7.66 -19.81
N ASP A 97 -6.00 8.05 -20.93
CA ASP A 97 -5.67 9.31 -21.61
C ASP A 97 -5.93 10.53 -20.70
N LYS A 98 -7.05 10.52 -19.99
CA LYS A 98 -7.47 11.67 -19.18
C LYS A 98 -6.72 11.85 -17.88
N PHE A 99 -6.36 10.75 -17.20
CA PHE A 99 -5.87 10.81 -15.82
C PHE A 99 -4.47 10.24 -15.65
N TYR A 100 -4.08 9.20 -16.41
CA TYR A 100 -2.88 8.45 -16.08
C TYR A 100 -1.70 8.80 -16.99
N LYS A 101 -1.92 9.01 -18.28
CA LYS A 101 -0.89 9.25 -19.29
C LYS A 101 0.10 10.37 -18.90
N ASN A 102 -0.39 11.45 -18.30
CA ASN A 102 0.44 12.57 -17.86
C ASN A 102 1.02 12.42 -16.45
N ASN A 103 0.78 11.29 -15.79
CA ASN A 103 1.24 11.00 -14.44
C ASN A 103 2.18 9.78 -14.37
N LEU A 104 2.76 9.37 -15.50
CA LEU A 104 3.65 8.21 -15.60
C LEU A 104 5.11 8.54 -15.21
N GLY A 105 5.37 9.64 -14.50
CA GLY A 105 6.71 10.12 -14.20
C GLY A 105 7.61 9.13 -13.47
N SER A 106 7.04 8.31 -12.58
CA SER A 106 7.73 7.25 -11.85
C SER A 106 7.86 5.94 -12.63
N ILE A 107 7.05 5.76 -13.70
CA ILE A 107 6.99 4.51 -14.46
C ILE A 107 8.10 4.46 -15.50
N SER A 108 8.74 3.30 -15.63
CA SER A 108 9.73 3.01 -16.66
C SER A 108 9.13 3.18 -18.05
N ASP A 109 9.87 3.78 -18.98
CA ASP A 109 9.41 4.10 -20.33
C ASP A 109 8.93 2.86 -21.11
N ARG A 110 9.52 1.69 -20.84
CA ARG A 110 9.09 0.39 -21.39
C ARG A 110 7.64 0.06 -21.08
N TYR A 111 7.13 0.46 -19.90
CA TYR A 111 5.78 0.13 -19.40
C TYR A 111 4.83 1.33 -19.38
N SER A 112 5.25 2.48 -19.93
CA SER A 112 4.50 3.74 -19.96
C SER A 112 3.48 3.82 -21.10
N ASN A 113 2.76 2.72 -21.36
CA ASN A 113 1.73 2.63 -22.40
C ASN A 113 0.40 2.09 -21.84
N GLU A 114 -0.69 2.29 -22.59
CA GLU A 114 -2.04 1.92 -22.15
C GLU A 114 -2.22 0.42 -21.94
N LYS A 115 -1.59 -0.43 -22.76
CA LYS A 115 -1.74 -1.89 -22.67
C LYS A 115 -1.16 -2.39 -21.35
N ASP A 116 0.11 -2.10 -21.08
CA ASP A 116 0.79 -2.54 -19.85
C ASP A 116 0.12 -1.92 -18.61
N PHE A 117 -0.33 -0.66 -18.70
CA PHE A 117 -1.06 0.00 -17.62
C PHE A 117 -2.37 -0.73 -17.28
N LEU A 118 -3.18 -1.08 -18.29
CA LEU A 118 -4.47 -1.72 -18.06
C LEU A 118 -4.33 -3.19 -17.63
N GLU A 119 -3.33 -3.90 -18.16
CA GLU A 119 -3.02 -5.28 -17.73
C GLU A 119 -2.55 -5.35 -16.26
N ASN A 120 -1.97 -4.27 -15.73
CA ASN A 120 -1.49 -4.16 -14.35
C ASN A 120 -2.19 -3.03 -13.59
N TYR A 121 -3.46 -2.84 -13.87
CA TYR A 121 -4.23 -1.62 -13.56
C TYR A 121 -4.14 -1.16 -12.10
N GLN A 122 -4.35 -2.06 -11.14
CA GLN A 122 -4.30 -1.68 -9.73
C GLN A 122 -2.88 -1.30 -9.30
N ILE A 123 -1.87 -2.09 -9.68
CA ILE A 123 -0.47 -1.79 -9.39
C ILE A 123 -0.09 -0.43 -9.98
N MET A 124 -0.34 -0.23 -11.29
CA MET A 124 0.04 1.00 -11.98
C MET A 124 -0.61 2.25 -11.37
N ARG A 125 -1.90 2.16 -10.99
CA ARG A 125 -2.60 3.25 -10.31
C ARG A 125 -2.00 3.61 -8.95
N ASN A 126 -1.40 2.64 -8.27
CA ASN A 126 -0.68 2.88 -7.03
C ASN A 126 0.71 3.49 -7.31
N LEU A 127 1.45 2.94 -8.27
CA LEU A 127 2.81 3.36 -8.57
C LEU A 127 2.92 4.79 -9.15
N ILE A 128 1.91 5.27 -9.88
CA ILE A 128 1.90 6.66 -10.37
C ILE A 128 1.78 7.70 -9.24
N CYS A 129 1.48 7.29 -8.01
CA CYS A 129 1.52 8.15 -6.83
C CYS A 129 2.92 8.29 -6.23
N ILE A 130 3.90 7.52 -6.72
CA ILE A 130 5.29 7.60 -6.29
C ILE A 130 5.93 8.88 -6.84
N SER A 131 6.66 9.55 -5.98
CA SER A 131 7.49 10.71 -6.31
C SER A 131 8.67 10.77 -5.33
N GLU A 132 9.53 11.78 -5.41
CA GLU A 132 10.69 11.94 -4.54
C GLU A 132 10.38 11.76 -3.04
N ASN A 133 9.24 12.30 -2.57
CA ASN A 133 8.81 12.21 -1.17
C ASN A 133 7.53 11.37 -0.98
N SER A 134 7.20 10.51 -1.93
CA SER A 134 6.01 9.67 -1.86
C SER A 134 6.37 8.21 -2.09
N TYR A 135 5.87 7.35 -1.21
CA TYR A 135 6.18 5.93 -1.13
C TYR A 135 4.89 5.12 -1.20
N VAL A 136 4.96 3.95 -1.83
CA VAL A 136 3.89 2.96 -1.84
C VAL A 136 4.37 1.71 -1.11
N VAL A 137 3.55 1.18 -0.24
CA VAL A 137 3.82 -0.04 0.54
C VAL A 137 2.76 -1.07 0.20
N PHE A 138 3.18 -2.20 -0.34
CA PHE A 138 2.31 -3.37 -0.50
C PHE A 138 2.50 -4.30 0.70
N ILE A 139 1.40 -4.67 1.37
CA ILE A 139 1.42 -5.62 2.47
C ILE A 139 0.54 -6.81 2.10
N TYR A 140 1.09 -8.01 2.19
CA TYR A 140 0.44 -9.26 1.81
C TYR A 140 0.91 -10.44 2.67
N PRO A 141 0.14 -11.55 2.77
CA PRO A 141 0.61 -12.77 3.45
C PRO A 141 1.80 -13.39 2.72
N ASP A 142 2.82 -13.84 3.45
CA ASP A 142 4.01 -14.47 2.85
C ASP A 142 3.65 -15.72 2.01
N GLY A 143 2.62 -16.45 2.43
CA GLY A 143 2.09 -17.60 1.69
C GLY A 143 1.39 -17.25 0.36
N ASN A 144 1.06 -15.98 0.11
CA ASN A 144 0.39 -15.56 -1.13
C ASN A 144 1.40 -15.34 -2.26
N ARG A 145 1.89 -16.46 -2.83
CA ARG A 145 2.95 -16.45 -3.87
C ARG A 145 2.60 -15.62 -5.09
N LYS A 146 1.33 -15.60 -5.52
CA LYS A 146 0.91 -14.84 -6.71
C LYS A 146 1.02 -13.34 -6.50
N ILE A 147 0.53 -12.82 -5.39
CA ILE A 147 0.66 -11.41 -5.02
C ILE A 147 2.14 -11.04 -4.85
N LYS A 148 2.90 -11.88 -4.14
CA LYS A 148 4.34 -11.67 -3.93
C LYS A 148 5.08 -11.52 -5.26
N THR A 149 4.88 -12.46 -6.19
CA THR A 149 5.51 -12.42 -7.52
C THR A 149 5.13 -11.15 -8.29
N GLN A 150 3.86 -10.72 -8.25
CA GLN A 150 3.43 -9.48 -8.90
C GLN A 150 4.04 -8.23 -8.26
N ALA A 151 4.11 -8.19 -6.93
CA ALA A 151 4.71 -7.07 -6.18
C ALA A 151 6.22 -6.95 -6.42
N GLU A 152 6.94 -8.09 -6.43
CA GLU A 152 8.37 -8.15 -6.75
C GLU A 152 8.63 -7.76 -8.21
N PHE A 153 7.81 -8.26 -9.15
CA PHE A 153 7.91 -7.87 -10.54
C PHE A 153 7.70 -6.36 -10.72
N ALA A 154 6.70 -5.80 -10.06
CA ALA A 154 6.41 -4.37 -10.11
C ALA A 154 7.61 -3.53 -9.63
N LYS A 155 8.22 -3.92 -8.50
CA LYS A 155 9.39 -3.24 -7.95
C LYS A 155 10.59 -3.29 -8.90
N ASN A 156 10.84 -4.43 -9.53
CA ASN A 156 12.03 -4.65 -10.32
C ASN A 156 11.90 -4.16 -11.78
N ASN A 157 10.68 -3.90 -12.27
CA ASN A 157 10.46 -3.64 -13.69
C ASN A 157 9.65 -2.39 -14.00
N PHE A 158 8.63 -2.05 -13.18
CA PHE A 158 7.71 -0.97 -13.55
C PHE A 158 8.23 0.41 -13.20
N LEU A 159 9.13 0.54 -12.23
CA LEU A 159 9.64 1.82 -11.79
C LEU A 159 10.92 2.22 -12.55
N LYS A 160 11.16 3.52 -12.67
CA LYS A 160 12.48 4.04 -13.05
C LYS A 160 13.44 3.83 -11.89
N ASN A 161 14.72 3.61 -12.19
CA ASN A 161 15.76 3.27 -11.21
C ASN A 161 15.88 4.23 -10.01
N ASN A 162 15.52 5.49 -10.20
CA ASN A 162 15.53 6.47 -9.11
C ASN A 162 14.33 6.37 -8.16
N TYR A 163 13.33 5.53 -8.46
CA TYR A 163 12.11 5.32 -7.67
C TYR A 163 11.93 3.88 -7.17
N ASP A 164 12.87 2.97 -7.46
CA ASP A 164 12.80 1.55 -7.04
C ASP A 164 12.72 1.40 -5.51
N ASN A 165 13.38 2.30 -4.75
CA ASN A 165 13.30 2.33 -3.29
C ASN A 165 12.02 2.94 -2.74
N ASN A 166 11.18 3.56 -3.58
CA ASN A 166 9.91 4.15 -3.17
C ASN A 166 8.74 3.15 -3.21
N LEU A 167 8.95 1.95 -3.77
CA LEU A 167 8.04 0.81 -3.59
C LEU A 167 8.62 -0.16 -2.57
N ILE A 168 7.87 -0.38 -1.49
CA ILE A 168 8.24 -1.25 -0.38
C ILE A 168 7.27 -2.43 -0.34
N ASN A 169 7.80 -3.64 -0.41
CA ASN A 169 7.04 -4.87 -0.32
C ASN A 169 7.27 -5.50 1.06
N LEU A 170 6.21 -5.75 1.82
CA LEU A 170 6.26 -6.36 3.13
C LEU A 170 5.29 -7.54 3.22
N THR A 171 5.59 -8.45 4.13
CA THR A 171 4.62 -9.48 4.54
C THR A 171 3.97 -9.10 5.87
N TRP A 172 2.74 -9.57 6.09
CA TRP A 172 2.05 -9.40 7.35
C TRP A 172 2.82 -10.04 8.49
N GLU A 173 3.44 -11.20 8.24
CA GLU A 173 4.26 -11.95 9.18
C GLU A 173 5.45 -11.12 9.66
N TYR A 174 6.15 -10.47 8.74
CA TYR A 174 7.26 -9.57 9.09
C TYR A 174 6.77 -8.37 9.90
N LEU A 175 5.71 -7.69 9.44
CA LEU A 175 5.21 -6.48 10.08
C LEU A 175 4.67 -6.75 11.49
N THR A 176 3.92 -7.84 11.68
CA THR A 176 3.42 -8.23 13.01
C THR A 176 4.53 -8.60 13.96
N LEU A 177 5.53 -9.40 13.50
CA LEU A 177 6.68 -9.76 14.30
C LEU A 177 7.49 -8.53 14.74
N LYS A 178 7.68 -7.58 13.82
CA LYS A 178 8.40 -6.33 14.08
C LYS A 178 7.66 -5.49 15.12
N THR A 179 6.34 -5.35 14.96
CA THR A 179 5.49 -4.60 15.89
C THR A 179 5.49 -5.23 17.28
N GLU A 180 5.42 -6.55 17.37
CA GLU A 180 5.45 -7.29 18.63
C GLU A 180 6.78 -7.09 19.40
N LYS A 181 7.90 -7.09 18.68
CA LYS A 181 9.24 -6.88 19.26
C LYS A 181 9.47 -5.45 19.74
N GLU A 182 8.97 -4.47 19.03
CA GLU A 182 9.22 -3.04 19.33
C GLU A 182 8.23 -2.44 20.32
N THR A 183 7.02 -3.02 20.47
CA THR A 183 6.03 -2.48 21.39
C THR A 183 6.25 -2.94 22.83
N GLN A 184 6.17 -1.99 23.77
CA GLN A 184 6.07 -2.26 25.22
C GLN A 184 4.63 -2.07 25.73
N ASN A 185 3.69 -1.64 24.88
CA ASN A 185 2.31 -1.39 25.24
C ASN A 185 1.52 -2.71 25.31
N ASN A 186 0.98 -3.04 26.48
CA ASN A 186 0.25 -4.29 26.71
C ASN A 186 -1.05 -4.37 25.91
N ASN A 187 -1.74 -3.24 25.69
CA ASN A 187 -2.95 -3.22 24.86
C ASN A 187 -2.63 -3.63 23.42
N ILE A 188 -1.55 -3.08 22.85
CA ILE A 188 -1.10 -3.44 21.49
C ILE A 188 -0.68 -4.92 21.45
N LYS A 189 0.02 -5.44 22.47
CA LYS A 189 0.39 -6.88 22.52
C LYS A 189 -0.82 -7.79 22.51
N THR A 190 -1.85 -7.47 23.29
CA THR A 190 -3.11 -8.23 23.31
C THR A 190 -3.79 -8.19 21.93
N GLN A 191 -3.92 -7.01 21.35
CA GLN A 191 -4.54 -6.84 20.03
C GLN A 191 -3.76 -7.52 18.89
N LEU A 192 -2.42 -7.57 18.96
CA LEU A 192 -1.60 -8.32 18.02
C LEU A 192 -1.80 -9.83 18.15
N LYS A 193 -2.00 -10.32 19.38
CA LYS A 193 -2.35 -11.72 19.60
C LYS A 193 -3.67 -12.07 18.92
N ASP A 194 -4.72 -11.29 19.19
CA ASP A 194 -6.04 -11.48 18.58
C ASP A 194 -5.97 -11.35 17.05
N PHE A 195 -5.17 -10.41 16.54
CA PHE A 195 -4.93 -10.24 15.11
C PHE A 195 -4.29 -11.50 14.49
N LYS A 196 -3.26 -12.05 15.12
CA LYS A 196 -2.59 -13.27 14.63
C LYS A 196 -3.52 -14.47 14.65
N GLU A 197 -4.27 -14.68 15.74
CA GLU A 197 -5.26 -15.75 15.84
C GLU A 197 -6.34 -15.66 14.74
N LYS A 198 -6.73 -14.45 14.37
CA LYS A 198 -7.80 -14.22 13.39
C LYS A 198 -7.32 -14.30 11.92
N TYR A 199 -6.12 -13.85 11.62
CA TYR A 199 -5.69 -13.62 10.23
C TYR A 199 -4.47 -14.44 9.81
N MET A 200 -3.75 -15.07 10.73
CA MET A 200 -2.47 -15.74 10.46
C MET A 200 -2.44 -17.19 10.96
N ALA A 201 -3.58 -17.70 11.48
CA ALA A 201 -3.73 -19.09 11.93
C ALA A 201 -3.86 -20.07 10.76
#